data_b8a5c12f9f88861aa7bfb3d88460e6aa
#
_entry.id   b8a5c12f9f88861aa7bfb3d88460e6aa
#
_cell.length_a   1.000
_cell.length_b   1.000
_cell.length_c   1.000
_cell.angle_alpha   90.00
_cell.angle_beta   90.00
_cell.angle_gamma   90.00
#
_symmetry.space_group_name_H-M   'P 1'
#
loop_
_entity.id
_entity.type
_entity.pdbx_description
1 polymer ?
#
loop_
_entity_poly.entity_id
_entity_poly.type
_entity_poly.pdbx_seq_one_letter_code
_entity_poly.pdbx_strand_id
1 'polypeptide(L)'
;MKKKKINIHGIPAIIWGEKSEKVYIHVHGKMSCKEYAETFAKIASNKGYQTISFDLPEHGERKTEAARCDVWNGIKDLNTIADYVFDNWKIVSLFACSLGAYFSLQTYQARHFEKCLFQSPIVNMKFLVDNMMMWSHVTEEML
;
A
#
# COMPACT_ATOMS: atom_id res chain seq x y z
N MET A 1 -15.56 12.47 -7.99
CA MET A 1 -15.18 11.86 -6.69
C MET A 1 -14.30 12.82 -5.92
N LYS A 2 -14.57 13.00 -4.64
CA LYS A 2 -13.74 13.85 -3.79
C LYS A 2 -12.33 13.27 -3.63
N LYS A 3 -11.36 14.16 -3.54
CA LYS A 3 -9.95 13.82 -3.41
C LYS A 3 -9.29 14.84 -2.47
N LYS A 4 -8.71 14.36 -1.38
CA LYS A 4 -8.04 15.22 -0.40
C LYS A 4 -6.63 14.75 -0.15
N LYS A 5 -5.65 15.59 -0.45
CA LYS A 5 -4.26 15.33 -0.11
C LYS A 5 -4.01 15.63 1.35
N ILE A 6 -3.33 14.72 2.04
CA ILE A 6 -2.96 14.88 3.45
C ILE A 6 -1.53 14.39 3.67
N ASN A 7 -1.00 14.68 4.84
CA ASN A 7 0.29 14.15 5.30
C ASN A 7 0.09 13.49 6.65
N ILE A 8 0.51 12.24 6.76
CA ILE A 8 0.38 11.46 8.00
C ILE A 8 1.79 11.18 8.52
N HIS A 9 2.24 11.99 9.48
CA HIS A 9 3.56 11.88 10.11
C HIS A 9 4.70 11.79 9.07
N GLY A 10 4.65 12.66 8.06
CA GLY A 10 5.63 12.71 6.98
C GLY A 10 5.31 11.83 5.77
N ILE A 11 4.25 11.04 5.82
CA ILE A 11 3.85 10.17 4.71
C ILE A 11 2.80 10.88 3.86
N PRO A 12 3.10 11.21 2.58
CA PRO A 12 2.11 11.76 1.68
C PRO A 12 1.00 10.76 1.41
N ALA A 13 -0.25 11.21 1.53
CA ALA A 13 -1.41 10.36 1.36
C ALA A 13 -2.55 11.10 0.67
N ILE A 14 -3.52 10.34 0.16
CA ILE A 14 -4.74 10.86 -0.43
C ILE A 14 -5.94 10.12 0.15
N ILE A 15 -6.96 10.85 0.59
CA ILE A 15 -8.26 10.29 0.92
C ILE A 15 -9.19 10.52 -0.26
N TRP A 16 -9.74 9.44 -0.78
CA TRP A 16 -10.63 9.43 -1.94
C TRP A 16 -12.07 9.14 -1.52
N GLY A 17 -13.02 9.81 -2.13
CA GLY A 17 -14.44 9.52 -1.99
C GLY A 17 -15.14 10.38 -0.94
N GLU A 18 -16.46 10.29 -0.94
CA GLU A 18 -17.32 10.99 0.00
C GLU A 18 -17.16 10.40 1.41
N LYS A 19 -17.40 11.24 2.43
CA LYS A 19 -17.28 10.80 3.83
C LYS A 19 -18.08 9.52 4.08
N SER A 20 -17.43 8.54 4.71
CA SER A 20 -18.00 7.24 5.03
C SER A 20 -17.36 6.71 6.30
N GLU A 21 -18.06 5.80 6.98
CA GLU A 21 -17.49 5.05 8.11
C GLU A 21 -16.62 3.88 7.65
N LYS A 22 -16.65 3.56 6.35
CA LYS A 22 -15.92 2.45 5.74
C LYS A 22 -14.79 2.95 4.86
N VAL A 23 -13.61 2.34 4.99
CA VAL A 23 -12.44 2.73 4.23
C VAL A 23 -11.63 1.51 3.80
N TYR A 24 -11.02 1.60 2.62
CA TYR A 24 -9.93 0.72 2.21
C TYR A 24 -8.60 1.41 2.42
N ILE A 25 -7.67 0.73 3.06
CA ILE A 25 -6.25 1.10 2.96
C ILE A 25 -5.76 0.49 1.65
N HIS A 26 -5.24 1.33 0.76
CA HIS A 26 -4.68 0.90 -0.52
C HIS A 26 -3.16 1.00 -0.47
N VAL A 27 -2.47 -0.14 -0.57
CA VAL A 27 -1.01 -0.21 -0.53
C VAL A 27 -0.51 -0.57 -1.92
N HIS A 28 0.17 0.38 -2.58
CA HIS A 28 0.66 0.19 -3.94
C HIS A 28 1.87 -0.74 -4.01
N GLY A 29 2.20 -1.16 -5.23
CA GLY A 29 3.37 -1.98 -5.49
C GLY A 29 4.60 -1.16 -5.87
N LYS A 30 5.68 -1.88 -6.23
CA LYS A 30 6.93 -1.27 -6.69
C LYS A 30 6.69 -0.46 -7.96
N MET A 31 7.36 0.68 -8.06
CA MET A 31 7.29 1.61 -9.21
C MET A 31 5.90 2.25 -9.40
N SER A 32 5.08 2.24 -8.39
CA SER A 32 3.78 2.87 -8.36
C SER A 32 3.76 4.07 -7.41
N CYS A 33 2.60 4.60 -7.11
CA CYS A 33 2.43 5.72 -6.17
C CYS A 33 0.96 5.81 -5.73
N LYS A 34 0.69 6.70 -4.78
CA LYS A 34 -0.66 6.88 -4.23
C LYS A 34 -1.69 7.32 -5.26
N GLU A 35 -1.28 8.07 -6.28
CA GLU A 35 -2.19 8.57 -7.33
C GLU A 35 -2.81 7.45 -8.16
N TYR A 36 -2.11 6.34 -8.32
CA TYR A 36 -2.62 5.22 -9.12
C TYR A 36 -3.74 4.43 -8.44
N ALA A 37 -4.08 4.76 -7.20
CA ALA A 37 -5.25 4.20 -6.54
C ALA A 37 -6.59 4.70 -7.10
N GLU A 38 -6.59 5.70 -7.98
CA GLU A 38 -7.81 6.36 -8.45
C GLU A 38 -8.84 5.40 -9.02
N THR A 39 -8.43 4.47 -9.88
CA THR A 39 -9.36 3.51 -10.50
C THR A 39 -10.02 2.63 -9.44
N PHE A 40 -9.23 2.09 -8.51
CA PHE A 40 -9.76 1.32 -7.39
C PHE A 40 -10.70 2.17 -6.53
N ALA A 41 -10.29 3.40 -6.22
CA ALA A 41 -11.04 4.30 -5.37
C ALA A 41 -12.41 4.66 -5.96
N LYS A 42 -12.51 4.78 -7.28
CA LYS A 42 -13.80 5.01 -7.96
C LYS A 42 -14.75 3.84 -7.76
N ILE A 43 -14.25 2.62 -7.89
CA ILE A 43 -15.06 1.41 -7.68
C ILE A 43 -15.50 1.32 -6.22
N ALA A 44 -14.57 1.54 -5.29
CA ALA A 44 -14.86 1.51 -3.86
C ALA A 44 -15.86 2.59 -3.46
N SER A 45 -15.74 3.79 -4.03
CA SER A 45 -16.66 4.90 -3.79
C SER A 45 -18.10 4.55 -4.19
N ASN A 46 -18.28 3.87 -5.32
CA ASN A 46 -19.59 3.41 -5.77
C ASN A 46 -20.21 2.38 -4.83
N LYS A 47 -19.40 1.76 -3.98
CA LYS A 47 -19.86 0.78 -2.97
C LYS A 47 -19.95 1.38 -1.55
N GLY A 48 -19.78 2.69 -1.43
CA GLY A 48 -19.88 3.39 -0.15
C GLY A 48 -18.62 3.41 0.70
N TYR A 49 -17.46 3.12 0.11
CA TYR A 49 -16.16 3.15 0.80
C TYR A 49 -15.35 4.37 0.41
N GLN A 50 -14.68 4.96 1.38
CA GLN A 50 -13.53 5.80 1.09
C GLN A 50 -12.31 4.93 0.81
N THR A 51 -11.30 5.51 0.20
CA THR A 51 -10.01 4.86 0.02
C THR A 51 -8.93 5.81 0.53
N ILE A 52 -7.98 5.30 1.28
CA ILE A 52 -6.77 6.04 1.62
C ILE A 52 -5.59 5.35 0.94
N SER A 53 -4.86 6.11 0.14
CA SER A 53 -3.63 5.66 -0.51
C SER A 53 -2.48 6.54 -0.05
N PHE A 54 -1.27 5.98 -0.04
CA PHE A 54 -0.09 6.70 0.43
C PHE A 54 1.15 6.22 -0.34
N ASP A 55 2.19 7.05 -0.33
CA ASP A 55 3.46 6.70 -0.98
C ASP A 55 4.33 5.86 -0.06
N LEU A 56 4.75 4.69 -0.54
CA LEU A 56 5.78 3.90 0.13
C LEU A 56 7.13 4.64 0.08
N PRO A 57 8.09 4.31 0.98
CA PRO A 57 9.43 4.90 0.91
C PRO A 57 10.03 4.79 -0.49
N GLU A 58 10.72 5.82 -0.94
CA GLU A 58 11.35 5.94 -2.28
C GLU A 58 10.35 6.03 -3.44
N HIS A 59 9.04 6.11 -3.18
CA HIS A 59 8.00 6.19 -4.21
C HIS A 59 7.27 7.53 -4.16
N GLY A 60 6.66 7.90 -5.28
CA GLY A 60 5.84 9.10 -5.39
C GLY A 60 6.60 10.37 -4.97
N GLU A 61 6.04 11.14 -4.05
CA GLU A 61 6.66 12.36 -3.53
C GLU A 61 7.85 12.09 -2.61
N ARG A 62 8.14 10.83 -2.29
CA ARG A 62 9.22 10.44 -1.39
C ARG A 62 10.50 9.99 -2.10
N LYS A 63 10.61 10.18 -3.39
CA LYS A 63 11.78 9.75 -4.18
C LYS A 63 13.10 10.38 -3.74
N THR A 64 13.05 11.59 -3.16
CA THR A 64 14.24 12.31 -2.71
C THR A 64 14.52 12.16 -1.22
N GLU A 65 13.72 11.41 -0.49
CA GLU A 65 13.94 11.16 0.92
C GLU A 65 15.06 10.15 1.16
N ALA A 66 15.68 10.24 2.33
CA ALA A 66 16.74 9.33 2.74
C ALA A 66 16.24 7.92 3.07
N ALA A 67 14.97 7.78 3.44
CA ALA A 67 14.40 6.49 3.82
C ALA A 67 14.28 5.55 2.63
N ARG A 68 14.82 4.34 2.77
CA ARG A 68 14.78 3.32 1.73
C ARG A 68 13.49 2.52 1.79
N CYS A 69 13.08 2.00 0.63
CA CYS A 69 11.95 1.08 0.53
C CYS A 69 12.42 -0.34 0.89
N ASP A 70 12.58 -0.58 2.17
CA ASP A 70 12.93 -1.87 2.74
C ASP A 70 11.84 -2.36 3.71
N VAL A 71 11.99 -3.59 4.20
CA VAL A 71 10.99 -4.21 5.08
C VAL A 71 10.77 -3.39 6.35
N TRP A 72 11.84 -2.87 6.94
CA TRP A 72 11.77 -2.12 8.21
C TRP A 72 11.00 -0.81 8.06
N ASN A 73 11.35 -0.04 7.03
CA ASN A 73 10.66 1.22 6.74
C ASN A 73 9.22 0.98 6.26
N GLY A 74 9.01 -0.08 5.48
CA GLY A 74 7.66 -0.48 5.05
C GLY A 74 6.77 -0.81 6.24
N ILE A 75 7.24 -1.64 7.17
CA ILE A 75 6.49 -2.01 8.37
C ILE A 75 6.18 -0.78 9.22
N LYS A 76 7.17 0.09 9.43
CA LYS A 76 7.01 1.32 10.20
C LYS A 76 5.90 2.20 9.60
N ASP A 77 5.95 2.41 8.31
CA ASP A 77 5.00 3.27 7.62
C ASP A 77 3.59 2.67 7.60
N LEU A 78 3.48 1.37 7.32
CA LEU A 78 2.18 0.71 7.32
C LEU A 78 1.52 0.75 8.72
N ASN A 79 2.29 0.61 9.78
CA ASN A 79 1.77 0.77 11.14
C ASN A 79 1.31 2.20 11.40
N THR A 80 2.08 3.20 10.96
CA THR A 80 1.69 4.61 11.10
C THR A 80 0.37 4.91 10.38
N ILE A 81 0.24 4.43 9.15
CA ILE A 81 -1.00 4.58 8.38
C ILE A 81 -2.17 3.88 9.07
N ALA A 82 -1.97 2.63 9.52
CA ALA A 82 -3.03 1.87 10.17
C ALA A 82 -3.49 2.53 11.47
N ASP A 83 -2.58 3.03 12.28
CA ASP A 83 -2.94 3.73 13.52
C ASP A 83 -3.85 4.92 13.23
N TYR A 84 -3.51 5.72 12.21
CA TYR A 84 -4.35 6.83 11.78
C TYR A 84 -5.71 6.36 11.28
N VAL A 85 -5.74 5.31 10.46
CA VAL A 85 -6.96 4.84 9.82
C VAL A 85 -7.92 4.22 10.85
N PHE A 86 -7.42 3.35 11.71
CA PHE A 86 -8.27 2.71 12.74
C PHE A 86 -8.81 3.70 13.77
N ASP A 87 -8.15 4.85 13.95
CA ASP A 87 -8.66 5.94 14.81
C ASP A 87 -9.75 6.76 14.14
N ASN A 88 -9.83 6.77 12.81
CA ASN A 88 -10.72 7.67 12.07
C ASN A 88 -11.86 6.98 11.32
N TRP A 89 -11.83 5.67 11.15
CA TRP A 89 -12.89 4.91 10.49
C TRP A 89 -13.30 3.72 11.33
N LYS A 90 -14.59 3.35 11.25
CA LYS A 90 -15.14 2.21 12.01
C LYS A 90 -14.85 0.88 11.35
N ILE A 91 -14.94 0.82 10.03
CA ILE A 91 -14.81 -0.41 9.24
C ILE A 91 -13.65 -0.22 8.28
N VAL A 92 -12.59 -0.99 8.50
CA VAL A 92 -11.36 -0.89 7.73
C VAL A 92 -11.15 -2.17 6.95
N SER A 93 -10.90 -2.01 5.64
CA SER A 93 -10.54 -3.09 4.73
C SER A 93 -9.20 -2.78 4.08
N LEU A 94 -8.59 -3.78 3.49
CA LEU A 94 -7.26 -3.68 2.89
C LEU A 94 -7.30 -4.10 1.43
N PHE A 95 -6.68 -3.29 0.57
CA PHE A 95 -6.28 -3.68 -0.76
C PHE A 95 -4.78 -3.45 -0.90
N ALA A 96 -4.05 -4.47 -1.26
CA ALA A 96 -2.61 -4.39 -1.38
C ALA A 96 -2.13 -5.11 -2.65
N CYS A 97 -1.12 -4.53 -3.30
CA CYS A 97 -0.63 -4.97 -4.60
C CYS A 97 0.86 -5.26 -4.53
N SER A 98 1.26 -6.44 -5.01
CA SER A 98 2.66 -6.82 -5.22
C SER A 98 3.52 -6.60 -3.95
N LEU A 99 4.51 -5.71 -4.00
CA LEU A 99 5.36 -5.36 -2.85
C LEU A 99 4.53 -4.84 -1.67
N GLY A 100 3.48 -4.06 -1.94
CA GLY A 100 2.56 -3.60 -0.92
C GLY A 100 1.86 -4.75 -0.20
N ALA A 101 1.52 -5.82 -0.92
CA ALA A 101 0.96 -7.02 -0.32
C ALA A 101 1.97 -7.71 0.60
N TYR A 102 3.23 -7.79 0.19
CA TYR A 102 4.28 -8.35 1.03
C TYR A 102 4.43 -7.57 2.35
N PHE A 103 4.54 -6.25 2.28
CA PHE A 103 4.62 -5.42 3.48
C PHE A 103 3.37 -5.57 4.37
N SER A 104 2.20 -5.64 3.76
CA SER A 104 0.93 -5.80 4.49
C SER A 104 0.87 -7.14 5.23
N LEU A 105 1.30 -8.21 4.59
CA LEU A 105 1.36 -9.54 5.22
C LEU A 105 2.34 -9.57 6.40
N GLN A 106 3.44 -8.83 6.31
CA GLN A 106 4.41 -8.73 7.40
C GLN A 106 3.89 -7.88 8.58
N THR A 107 3.06 -6.87 8.29
CA THR A 107 2.70 -5.84 9.26
C THR A 107 1.34 -6.07 9.92
N TYR A 108 0.36 -6.54 9.14
CA TYR A 108 -1.05 -6.44 9.52
C TYR A 108 -1.66 -7.73 10.08
N GLN A 109 -0.86 -8.70 10.45
CA GLN A 109 -1.35 -10.00 10.94
C GLN A 109 -2.23 -9.88 12.20
N ALA A 110 -1.95 -8.92 13.06
CA ALA A 110 -2.68 -8.73 14.32
C ALA A 110 -3.82 -7.71 14.22
N ARG A 111 -4.03 -7.09 13.06
CA ARG A 111 -5.07 -6.09 12.89
C ARG A 111 -6.33 -6.71 12.30
N HIS A 112 -7.48 -6.21 12.75
CA HIS A 112 -8.77 -6.72 12.29
C HIS A 112 -9.28 -5.93 11.09
N PHE A 113 -9.09 -6.50 9.89
CA PHE A 113 -9.66 -5.98 8.65
C PHE A 113 -10.94 -6.75 8.33
N GLU A 114 -11.97 -6.03 7.87
CA GLU A 114 -13.21 -6.67 7.43
C GLU A 114 -12.98 -7.49 6.16
N LYS A 115 -12.23 -6.93 5.21
CA LYS A 115 -11.87 -7.60 3.95
C LYS A 115 -10.41 -7.34 3.65
N CYS A 116 -9.75 -8.35 3.11
CA CYS A 116 -8.38 -8.22 2.60
C CYS A 116 -8.36 -8.71 1.16
N LEU A 117 -8.00 -7.81 0.24
CA LEU A 117 -7.90 -8.09 -1.19
C LEU A 117 -6.44 -7.93 -1.61
N PHE A 118 -5.88 -8.96 -2.21
CA PHE A 118 -4.48 -8.92 -2.68
C PHE A 118 -4.43 -9.12 -4.18
N GLN A 119 -3.70 -8.25 -4.86
CA GLN A 119 -3.43 -8.36 -6.29
C GLN A 119 -1.95 -8.70 -6.49
N SER A 120 -1.68 -9.82 -7.18
CA SER A 120 -0.32 -10.29 -7.46
C SER A 120 0.57 -10.27 -6.19
N PRO A 121 0.14 -10.92 -5.10
CA PRO A 121 0.86 -10.81 -3.84
C PRO A 121 2.25 -11.43 -3.91
N ILE A 122 3.21 -10.76 -3.25
CA ILE A 122 4.53 -11.32 -3.01
C ILE A 122 4.53 -11.87 -1.58
N VAL A 123 4.63 -13.18 -1.44
CA VAL A 123 4.62 -13.86 -0.14
C VAL A 123 6.01 -14.36 0.25
N ASN A 124 6.91 -14.48 -0.72
CA ASN A 124 8.29 -14.94 -0.53
C ASN A 124 9.22 -14.18 -1.47
N MET A 125 10.05 -13.30 -0.92
CA MET A 125 10.95 -12.44 -1.72
C MET A 125 12.02 -13.27 -2.45
N LYS A 126 12.53 -14.31 -1.83
CA LYS A 126 13.53 -15.16 -2.49
C LYS A 126 12.93 -15.84 -3.72
N PHE A 127 11.72 -16.38 -3.59
CA PHE A 127 11.02 -16.99 -4.72
C PHE A 127 10.80 -15.99 -5.85
N LEU A 128 10.39 -14.79 -5.52
CA LEU A 128 10.17 -13.73 -6.51
C LEU A 128 11.46 -13.39 -7.26
N VAL A 129 12.55 -13.16 -6.54
CA VAL A 129 13.83 -12.79 -7.14
C VAL A 129 14.34 -13.91 -8.04
N ASP A 130 14.28 -15.15 -7.58
CA ASP A 130 14.72 -16.31 -8.38
C ASP A 130 13.91 -16.42 -9.67
N ASN A 131 12.60 -16.22 -9.62
CA ASN A 131 11.73 -16.28 -10.81
C ASN A 131 11.92 -15.08 -11.74
N MET A 132 12.13 -13.89 -11.21
CA MET A 132 12.42 -12.70 -12.03
C MET A 132 13.73 -12.87 -12.80
N MET A 133 14.73 -13.46 -12.19
CA MET A 133 16.00 -13.75 -12.83
C MET A 133 15.80 -14.73 -13.99
N MET A 134 15.01 -15.78 -13.77
CA MET A 134 14.69 -16.78 -14.81
C MET A 134 13.92 -16.14 -15.97
N TRP A 135 12.90 -15.34 -15.67
CA TRP A 135 12.06 -14.70 -16.70
C TRP A 135 12.82 -13.64 -17.51
N SER A 136 13.82 -13.01 -16.92
CA SER A 136 14.64 -11.98 -17.56
C SER A 136 15.92 -12.54 -18.18
N HIS A 137 16.12 -13.87 -18.12
CA HIS A 137 17.34 -14.55 -18.56
C HIS A 137 18.59 -14.03 -17.84
N VAL A 138 18.42 -13.60 -16.58
CA VAL A 138 19.51 -13.15 -15.72
C VAL A 138 19.93 -14.31 -14.82
N THR A 139 21.22 -14.51 -14.64
CA THR A 139 21.77 -15.52 -13.73
C THR A 139 22.37 -14.87 -12.49
N GLU A 140 22.56 -15.64 -11.41
CA GLU A 140 23.19 -15.15 -10.20
C GLU A 140 24.61 -14.59 -10.47
N GLU A 141 25.32 -15.19 -11.44
CA GLU A 141 26.66 -14.74 -11.83
C GLU A 141 26.63 -13.35 -12.47
N MET A 142 25.50 -12.92 -12.99
CA MET A 142 25.35 -11.60 -13.63
C MET A 142 25.01 -10.51 -12.63
N LEU A 143 24.70 -10.88 -11.40
CA LEU A 143 24.40 -9.95 -10.33
C LEU A 143 25.66 -9.61 -9.54
#